data_33d398c76b6c6f45746f515b54aa2c90
#
_entry.id   33d398c76b6c6f45746f515b54aa2c90
#
_cell.length_a   1.000
_cell.length_b   1.000
_cell.length_c   1.000
_cell.angle_alpha   90.00
_cell.angle_beta   90.00
_cell.angle_gamma   90.00
#
_symmetry.space_group_name_H-M   'P 1'
#
loop_
_entity.id
_entity.type
_entity.pdbx_description
1 polymer ?
#
loop_
_entity_poly.entity_id
_entity_poly.type
_entity_poly.pdbx_seq_one_letter_code
_entity_poly.pdbx_strand_id
1 'polypeptide(L)'
;QTDEIPLEELSTYLEQDLKVTRSLYWRLLDEYNKPEAESLVNVRDTTNKVCKTLTKIYMNGFSIDKAALKDVRKQFEDELLQIENRLNAKVKSLMGDTPINLNSPEQVSQVIYSRILYDKRKWAVAFDYVEDTEEFKQAVKDNSAMMVKTKASVCQTCNGRGKIYKTKKDGTRFAKPNRCTSCDTRGYKLTKLKQMAGLGFFPPSKAWVSANGFSTSKGNLEQLINIAKSKDMTEAEAFLTDLKRQSAVSSYLSAFVDGIEHYTKDDGMLHVSLTQHVTATGRFSGRNPNMQNMPRGGTFPV
;
A
#
# COMPACT_ATOMS: atom_id res chain seq x y z
N GLN A 1 4.67 32.68 8.28
CA GLN A 1 5.43 32.30 9.52
C GLN A 1 5.04 33.31 10.60
N THR A 2 4.99 32.90 11.88
CA THR A 2 4.49 33.76 12.98
C THR A 2 5.40 34.95 13.27
N ASP A 3 6.65 34.90 12.88
CA ASP A 3 7.66 35.94 12.99
C ASP A 3 7.46 37.10 11.99
N GLU A 4 6.60 36.94 11.00
CA GLU A 4 6.23 37.98 10.03
C GLU A 4 4.95 38.78 10.43
N ILE A 5 4.26 38.36 11.51
CA ILE A 5 3.02 38.97 11.98
C ILE A 5 3.36 40.11 12.95
N PRO A 6 2.75 41.31 12.82
CA PRO A 6 2.94 42.40 13.78
C PRO A 6 2.60 41.94 15.21
N LEU A 7 3.44 42.34 16.18
CA LEU A 7 3.31 41.90 17.57
C LEU A 7 1.93 42.26 18.18
N GLU A 8 1.35 43.39 17.78
CA GLU A 8 0.05 43.84 18.25
C GLU A 8 -1.09 42.93 17.78
N GLU A 9 -1.03 42.47 16.53
CA GLU A 9 -1.99 41.54 15.94
C GLU A 9 -1.84 40.14 16.58
N LEU A 10 -0.61 39.68 16.75
CA LEU A 10 -0.30 38.40 17.40
C LEU A 10 -0.74 38.42 18.89
N SER A 11 -0.57 39.57 19.57
CA SER A 11 -0.97 39.75 20.97
C SER A 11 -2.50 39.70 21.12
N THR A 12 -3.23 40.34 20.20
CA THR A 12 -4.69 40.32 20.16
C THR A 12 -5.22 38.91 19.91
N TYR A 13 -4.60 38.17 18.98
CA TYR A 13 -4.93 36.77 18.69
C TYR A 13 -4.70 35.88 19.93
N LEU A 14 -3.54 35.99 20.59
CA LEU A 14 -3.21 35.24 21.79
C LEU A 14 -4.19 35.53 22.94
N GLU A 15 -4.58 36.79 23.13
CA GLU A 15 -5.57 37.19 24.15
C GLU A 15 -6.93 36.51 23.90
N GLN A 16 -7.34 36.44 22.63
CA GLN A 16 -8.56 35.74 22.22
C GLN A 16 -8.50 34.26 22.52
N ASP A 17 -7.41 33.61 22.15
CA ASP A 17 -7.19 32.19 22.41
C ASP A 17 -7.20 31.86 23.91
N LEU A 18 -6.57 32.68 24.72
CA LEU A 18 -6.60 32.54 26.18
C LEU A 18 -8.00 32.69 26.77
N LYS A 19 -8.80 33.65 26.28
CA LYS A 19 -10.20 33.85 26.72
C LYS A 19 -11.06 32.63 26.36
N VAL A 20 -10.92 32.12 25.14
CA VAL A 20 -11.67 30.93 24.68
C VAL A 20 -11.27 29.69 25.48
N THR A 21 -9.97 29.46 25.65
CA THR A 21 -9.44 28.33 26.42
C THR A 21 -9.92 28.36 27.87
N ARG A 22 -9.91 29.55 28.51
CA ARG A 22 -10.43 29.73 29.87
C ARG A 22 -11.93 29.44 29.96
N SER A 23 -12.72 29.94 29.01
CA SER A 23 -14.16 29.67 28.96
C SER A 23 -14.45 28.18 28.79
N LEU A 24 -13.73 27.52 27.91
CA LEU A 24 -13.83 26.07 27.68
C LEU A 24 -13.49 25.30 28.97
N TYR A 25 -12.40 25.66 29.64
CA TYR A 25 -12.00 25.04 30.91
C TYR A 25 -13.12 25.08 31.96
N TRP A 26 -13.71 26.27 32.21
CA TRP A 26 -14.76 26.39 33.19
C TRP A 26 -16.02 25.61 32.80
N ARG A 27 -16.40 25.65 31.55
CA ARG A 27 -17.54 24.87 31.05
C ARG A 27 -17.32 23.35 31.20
N LEU A 28 -16.15 22.86 30.92
CA LEU A 28 -15.82 21.45 31.13
C LEU A 28 -15.79 21.07 32.60
N LEU A 29 -15.30 21.98 33.46
CA LEU A 29 -15.30 21.74 34.91
C LEU A 29 -16.72 21.66 35.46
N ASP A 30 -17.63 22.51 34.99
CA ASP A 30 -19.05 22.46 35.35
C ASP A 30 -19.69 21.12 34.91
N GLU A 31 -19.36 20.62 33.72
CA GLU A 31 -19.83 19.32 33.26
C GLU A 31 -19.29 18.16 34.14
N TYR A 32 -18.03 18.22 34.57
CA TYR A 32 -17.47 17.20 35.49
C TYR A 32 -18.03 17.26 36.90
N ASN A 33 -18.57 18.39 37.34
CA ASN A 33 -19.17 18.53 38.66
C ASN A 33 -20.64 18.04 38.74
N LYS A 34 -21.20 17.58 37.61
CA LYS A 34 -22.53 17.00 37.58
C LYS A 34 -22.52 15.58 38.18
N PRO A 35 -23.57 15.16 38.90
CA PRO A 35 -23.66 13.83 39.51
C PRO A 35 -23.47 12.68 38.49
N GLU A 36 -23.95 12.86 37.27
CA GLU A 36 -23.85 11.89 36.19
C GLU A 36 -22.42 11.70 35.69
N ALA A 37 -21.54 12.65 35.96
CA ALA A 37 -20.13 12.65 35.53
C ALA A 37 -19.17 12.13 36.59
N GLU A 38 -19.65 11.66 37.77
CA GLU A 38 -18.81 11.19 38.87
C GLU A 38 -17.84 10.09 38.45
N SER A 39 -18.31 9.13 37.64
CA SER A 39 -17.48 8.07 37.08
C SER A 39 -16.34 8.59 36.15
N LEU A 40 -16.49 9.75 35.54
CA LEU A 40 -15.51 10.36 34.64
C LEU A 40 -14.39 11.08 35.39
N VAL A 41 -14.58 11.45 36.66
CA VAL A 41 -13.56 12.13 37.47
C VAL A 41 -12.30 11.28 37.59
N ASN A 42 -12.45 10.01 37.90
CA ASN A 42 -11.33 9.07 37.98
C ASN A 42 -10.62 8.89 36.63
N VAL A 43 -11.38 8.85 35.55
CA VAL A 43 -10.82 8.74 34.17
C VAL A 43 -10.02 10.00 33.86
N ARG A 44 -10.55 11.20 34.12
CA ARG A 44 -9.86 12.49 33.95
C ARG A 44 -8.55 12.52 34.72
N ASP A 45 -8.58 12.19 36.01
CA ASP A 45 -7.42 12.28 36.89
C ASP A 45 -6.34 11.27 36.49
N THR A 46 -6.75 10.05 36.11
CA THR A 46 -5.84 9.05 35.55
C THR A 46 -5.22 9.54 34.23
N THR A 47 -6.04 10.06 33.33
CA THR A 47 -5.58 10.59 32.04
C THR A 47 -4.56 11.72 32.21
N ASN A 48 -4.79 12.64 33.15
CA ASN A 48 -3.87 13.71 33.45
C ASN A 48 -2.53 13.22 34.05
N LYS A 49 -2.57 12.20 34.92
CA LYS A 49 -1.36 11.55 35.45
C LYS A 49 -0.57 10.84 34.34
N VAL A 50 -1.28 10.11 33.48
CA VAL A 50 -0.69 9.42 32.33
C VAL A 50 -0.07 10.41 31.34
N CYS A 51 -0.68 11.56 31.09
CA CYS A 51 -0.12 12.61 30.22
C CYS A 51 1.30 13.02 30.70
N LYS A 52 1.48 13.22 32.00
CA LYS A 52 2.81 13.53 32.57
C LYS A 52 3.81 12.40 32.36
N THR A 53 3.37 11.15 32.45
CA THR A 53 4.22 9.98 32.21
C THR A 53 4.60 9.89 30.73
N LEU A 54 3.66 10.12 29.81
CA LEU A 54 3.93 10.13 28.39
C LEU A 54 4.91 11.24 28.00
N THR A 55 4.81 12.40 28.63
CA THR A 55 5.79 13.48 28.43
C THR A 55 7.20 13.05 28.87
N LYS A 56 7.32 12.36 30.02
CA LYS A 56 8.62 11.84 30.46
C LYS A 56 9.18 10.79 29.50
N ILE A 57 8.32 9.88 28.98
CA ILE A 57 8.73 8.91 27.97
C ILE A 57 9.24 9.60 26.72
N TYR A 58 8.51 10.63 26.25
CA TYR A 58 8.94 11.44 25.11
C TYR A 58 10.28 12.14 25.37
N MET A 59 10.46 12.74 26.53
CA MET A 59 11.70 13.45 26.90
C MET A 59 12.90 12.51 26.99
N ASN A 60 12.70 11.29 27.54
CA ASN A 60 13.80 10.30 27.65
C ASN A 60 14.21 9.75 26.29
N GLY A 61 13.24 9.50 25.40
CA GLY A 61 13.51 8.88 24.10
C GLY A 61 14.01 7.44 24.17
N PHE A 62 14.43 6.94 23.00
CA PHE A 62 15.07 5.63 22.82
C PHE A 62 16.38 5.83 22.07
N SER A 63 17.45 5.21 22.54
CA SER A 63 18.71 5.19 21.81
C SER A 63 18.61 4.27 20.58
N ILE A 64 19.02 4.75 19.42
CA ILE A 64 19.01 4.01 18.16
C ILE A 64 20.45 3.70 17.76
N ASP A 65 20.73 2.41 17.57
CA ASP A 65 21.98 1.97 16.94
C ASP A 65 21.88 2.20 15.42
N LYS A 66 22.47 3.31 14.97
CA LYS A 66 22.47 3.69 13.55
C LYS A 66 23.20 2.68 12.65
N ALA A 67 24.20 1.96 13.18
CA ALA A 67 24.93 0.95 12.43
C ALA A 67 24.04 -0.28 12.20
N ALA A 68 23.43 -0.79 13.26
CA ALA A 68 22.48 -1.90 13.17
C ALA A 68 21.29 -1.55 12.28
N LEU A 69 20.75 -0.33 12.36
CA LEU A 69 19.65 0.12 11.49
C LEU A 69 20.06 0.10 10.01
N LYS A 70 21.28 0.52 9.68
CA LYS A 70 21.81 0.49 8.31
C LYS A 70 21.99 -0.94 7.79
N ASP A 71 22.44 -1.86 8.64
CA ASP A 71 22.59 -3.27 8.28
C ASP A 71 21.21 -3.92 8.02
N VAL A 72 20.23 -3.64 8.87
CA VAL A 72 18.85 -4.09 8.69
C VAL A 72 18.24 -3.53 7.39
N ARG A 73 18.45 -2.24 7.10
CA ARG A 73 18.03 -1.62 5.83
C ARG A 73 18.59 -2.40 4.64
N LYS A 74 19.90 -2.60 4.64
CA LYS A 74 20.56 -3.30 3.55
C LYS A 74 20.01 -4.72 3.35
N GLN A 75 19.82 -5.47 4.43
CA GLN A 75 19.25 -6.82 4.35
C GLN A 75 17.86 -6.82 3.70
N PHE A 76 16.99 -5.88 4.09
CA PHE A 76 15.65 -5.79 3.51
C PHE A 76 15.64 -5.29 2.07
N GLU A 77 16.51 -4.36 1.71
CA GLU A 77 16.66 -3.89 0.32
C GLU A 77 17.17 -5.02 -0.58
N ASP A 78 18.17 -5.78 -0.13
CA ASP A 78 18.68 -6.95 -0.87
C ASP A 78 17.61 -8.04 -1.02
N GLU A 79 16.85 -8.32 0.05
CA GLU A 79 15.73 -9.27 0.00
C GLU A 79 14.64 -8.80 -0.97
N LEU A 80 14.23 -7.52 -0.88
CA LEU A 80 13.23 -6.92 -1.74
C LEU A 80 13.62 -7.02 -3.22
N LEU A 81 14.86 -6.69 -3.54
CA LEU A 81 15.40 -6.79 -4.89
C LEU A 81 15.34 -8.22 -5.43
N GLN A 82 15.71 -9.21 -4.61
CA GLN A 82 15.62 -10.62 -5.01
C GLN A 82 14.18 -11.06 -5.27
N ILE A 83 13.24 -10.68 -4.40
CA ILE A 83 11.82 -10.98 -4.56
C ILE A 83 11.27 -10.32 -5.82
N GLU A 84 11.55 -9.04 -6.05
CA GLU A 84 11.10 -8.31 -7.23
C GLU A 84 11.64 -8.92 -8.53
N ASN A 85 12.89 -9.36 -8.54
CA ASN A 85 13.46 -10.03 -9.69
C ASN A 85 12.73 -11.35 -10.00
N ARG A 86 12.41 -12.17 -8.99
CA ARG A 86 11.63 -13.41 -9.18
C ARG A 86 10.21 -13.13 -9.66
N LEU A 87 9.53 -12.14 -9.04
CA LEU A 87 8.18 -11.74 -9.42
C LEU A 87 8.14 -11.21 -10.85
N ASN A 88 9.06 -10.32 -11.23
CA ASN A 88 9.14 -9.78 -12.58
C ASN A 88 9.45 -10.86 -13.62
N ALA A 89 10.36 -11.79 -13.33
CA ALA A 89 10.64 -12.92 -14.20
C ALA A 89 9.39 -13.79 -14.41
N LYS A 90 8.61 -14.04 -13.35
CA LYS A 90 7.36 -14.81 -13.45
C LYS A 90 6.30 -14.05 -14.22
N VAL A 91 6.10 -12.76 -13.94
CA VAL A 91 5.18 -11.90 -14.71
C VAL A 91 5.56 -11.90 -16.19
N LYS A 92 6.84 -11.77 -16.51
CA LYS A 92 7.32 -11.83 -17.89
C LYS A 92 7.03 -13.17 -18.56
N SER A 93 7.16 -14.28 -17.84
CA SER A 93 6.82 -15.60 -18.38
C SER A 93 5.32 -15.74 -18.67
N LEU A 94 4.45 -15.17 -17.81
CA LEU A 94 2.99 -15.26 -17.90
C LEU A 94 2.39 -14.25 -18.88
N MET A 95 2.82 -12.98 -18.78
CA MET A 95 2.21 -11.83 -19.46
C MET A 95 3.09 -11.26 -20.59
N GLY A 96 4.30 -11.77 -20.77
CA GLY A 96 5.30 -11.23 -21.71
C GLY A 96 5.85 -9.88 -21.22
N ASP A 97 6.14 -9.00 -22.17
CA ASP A 97 6.65 -7.66 -21.88
C ASP A 97 5.53 -6.66 -21.49
N THR A 98 4.38 -7.14 -21.05
CA THR A 98 3.30 -6.28 -20.53
C THR A 98 3.82 -5.56 -19.28
N PRO A 99 3.81 -4.22 -19.24
CA PRO A 99 4.26 -3.49 -18.07
C PRO A 99 3.26 -3.70 -16.93
N ILE A 100 3.68 -4.45 -15.92
CA ILE A 100 2.90 -4.71 -14.70
C ILE A 100 3.60 -4.04 -13.53
N ASN A 101 2.90 -3.14 -12.86
CA ASN A 101 3.34 -2.56 -11.60
C ASN A 101 2.85 -3.46 -10.45
N LEU A 102 3.78 -4.13 -9.79
CA LEU A 102 3.48 -5.03 -8.67
C LEU A 102 2.95 -4.30 -7.42
N ASN A 103 3.11 -2.98 -7.35
CA ASN A 103 2.54 -2.15 -6.28
C ASN A 103 1.11 -1.68 -6.62
N SER A 104 0.58 -2.02 -7.80
CA SER A 104 -0.80 -1.70 -8.18
C SER A 104 -1.72 -2.90 -7.98
N PRO A 105 -2.65 -2.86 -7.01
CA PRO A 105 -3.59 -3.96 -6.76
C PRO A 105 -4.40 -4.37 -8.00
N GLU A 106 -4.75 -3.42 -8.84
CA GLU A 106 -5.46 -3.65 -10.09
C GLU A 106 -4.62 -4.48 -11.08
N GLN A 107 -3.34 -4.12 -11.27
CA GLN A 107 -2.47 -4.81 -12.21
C GLN A 107 -2.05 -6.18 -11.67
N VAL A 108 -1.79 -6.31 -10.38
CA VAL A 108 -1.56 -7.59 -9.70
C VAL A 108 -2.78 -8.50 -9.83
N SER A 109 -3.99 -7.96 -9.68
CA SER A 109 -5.24 -8.68 -9.91
C SER A 109 -5.32 -9.29 -11.32
N GLN A 110 -4.87 -8.56 -12.35
CA GLN A 110 -4.83 -9.09 -13.73
C GLN A 110 -3.90 -10.30 -13.86
N VAL A 111 -2.76 -10.29 -13.18
CA VAL A 111 -1.82 -11.42 -13.19
C VAL A 111 -2.40 -12.64 -12.47
N ILE A 112 -2.98 -12.44 -11.29
CA ILE A 112 -3.51 -13.52 -10.46
C ILE A 112 -4.74 -14.17 -11.11
N TYR A 113 -5.72 -13.34 -11.49
CA TYR A 113 -7.01 -13.82 -11.96
C TYR A 113 -7.14 -13.93 -13.47
N SER A 114 -6.13 -13.52 -14.23
CA SER A 114 -6.14 -13.50 -15.71
C SER A 114 -7.33 -12.71 -16.29
N ARG A 115 -7.81 -11.72 -15.59
CA ARG A 115 -9.01 -10.94 -15.93
C ARG A 115 -8.81 -9.46 -15.64
N ILE A 116 -9.39 -8.63 -16.52
CA ILE A 116 -9.51 -7.19 -16.32
C ILE A 116 -10.98 -6.92 -16.00
N LEU A 117 -11.26 -6.25 -14.89
CA LEU A 117 -12.61 -5.94 -14.48
C LEU A 117 -13.03 -4.58 -15.05
N TYR A 118 -13.75 -4.59 -16.19
CA TYR A 118 -14.28 -3.38 -16.79
C TYR A 118 -15.64 -2.98 -16.20
N ASP A 119 -16.47 -3.96 -15.83
CA ASP A 119 -17.80 -3.73 -15.28
C ASP A 119 -18.04 -4.63 -14.06
N LYS A 120 -17.97 -4.01 -12.89
CA LYS A 120 -18.20 -4.67 -11.60
C LYS A 120 -19.62 -5.27 -11.50
N ARG A 121 -20.63 -4.63 -12.10
CA ARG A 121 -22.03 -5.08 -11.99
C ARG A 121 -22.24 -6.40 -12.75
N LYS A 122 -21.68 -6.53 -13.94
CA LYS A 122 -21.74 -7.77 -14.71
C LYS A 122 -21.10 -8.95 -14.00
N TRP A 123 -19.93 -8.72 -13.37
CA TRP A 123 -19.30 -9.74 -12.56
C TRP A 123 -20.09 -10.09 -11.31
N ALA A 124 -20.72 -9.10 -10.67
CA ALA A 124 -21.59 -9.37 -9.53
C ALA A 124 -22.77 -10.29 -9.89
N VAL A 125 -23.36 -10.11 -11.06
CA VAL A 125 -24.44 -10.97 -11.58
C VAL A 125 -23.93 -12.39 -11.85
N ALA A 126 -22.72 -12.55 -12.39
CA ALA A 126 -22.16 -13.89 -12.66
C ALA A 126 -22.04 -14.77 -11.40
N PHE A 127 -21.86 -14.19 -10.22
CA PHE A 127 -21.79 -14.93 -8.95
C PHE A 127 -23.18 -15.33 -8.39
N ASP A 128 -24.26 -14.83 -8.95
CA ASP A 128 -25.61 -15.22 -8.53
C ASP A 128 -26.03 -16.60 -9.11
N TYR A 129 -25.22 -17.16 -10.02
CA TYR A 129 -25.43 -18.49 -10.59
C TYR A 129 -24.61 -19.56 -9.84
N VAL A 130 -25.09 -20.79 -9.85
CA VAL A 130 -24.34 -21.94 -9.34
C VAL A 130 -23.23 -22.29 -10.35
N GLU A 131 -22.01 -22.58 -9.87
CA GLU A 131 -20.82 -22.74 -10.70
C GLU A 131 -20.94 -23.79 -11.83
N ASP A 132 -21.74 -24.84 -11.64
CA ASP A 132 -21.91 -25.92 -12.62
C ASP A 132 -23.11 -25.75 -13.54
N THR A 133 -23.84 -24.65 -13.44
CA THR A 133 -24.97 -24.40 -14.34
C THR A 133 -24.52 -23.83 -15.69
N GLU A 134 -25.30 -24.13 -16.75
CA GLU A 134 -25.02 -23.58 -18.07
C GLU A 134 -25.17 -22.05 -18.08
N GLU A 135 -26.05 -21.50 -17.26
CA GLU A 135 -26.21 -20.04 -17.06
C GLU A 135 -24.95 -19.42 -16.53
N PHE A 136 -24.28 -20.02 -15.52
CA PHE A 136 -23.00 -19.56 -15.02
C PHE A 136 -21.92 -19.61 -16.09
N LYS A 137 -21.82 -20.72 -16.80
CA LYS A 137 -20.87 -20.90 -17.91
C LYS A 137 -21.11 -19.87 -19.02
N GLN A 138 -22.34 -19.57 -19.33
CA GLN A 138 -22.72 -18.55 -20.33
C GLN A 138 -22.36 -17.14 -19.80
N ALA A 139 -22.70 -16.81 -18.54
CA ALA A 139 -22.35 -15.54 -17.93
C ALA A 139 -20.83 -15.32 -17.91
N VAL A 140 -20.04 -16.37 -17.64
CA VAL A 140 -18.57 -16.32 -17.75
C VAL A 140 -18.12 -16.13 -19.19
N LYS A 141 -18.76 -16.76 -20.18
CA LYS A 141 -18.45 -16.57 -21.59
C LYS A 141 -18.77 -15.16 -22.08
N ASP A 142 -19.92 -14.63 -21.69
CA ASP A 142 -20.33 -13.25 -22.04
C ASP A 142 -19.39 -12.20 -21.46
N ASN A 143 -18.77 -12.51 -20.32
CA ASN A 143 -17.68 -11.75 -19.72
C ASN A 143 -16.27 -12.15 -20.22
N SER A 144 -16.17 -13.02 -21.25
CA SER A 144 -14.87 -13.50 -21.77
C SER A 144 -14.00 -12.38 -22.36
N ALA A 145 -14.59 -11.27 -22.79
CA ALA A 145 -13.88 -10.07 -23.19
C ALA A 145 -13.00 -9.48 -22.06
N MET A 146 -13.31 -9.81 -20.81
CA MET A 146 -12.52 -9.40 -19.63
C MET A 146 -11.33 -10.30 -19.37
N MET A 147 -11.20 -11.43 -20.03
CA MET A 147 -10.06 -12.33 -19.89
C MET A 147 -8.83 -11.79 -20.62
N VAL A 148 -7.70 -11.81 -19.94
CA VAL A 148 -6.41 -11.45 -20.54
C VAL A 148 -5.93 -12.63 -21.37
N LYS A 149 -6.16 -12.58 -22.69
CA LYS A 149 -5.72 -13.60 -23.65
C LYS A 149 -4.62 -13.09 -24.59
N THR A 150 -3.89 -12.09 -24.17
CA THR A 150 -2.83 -11.50 -24.98
C THR A 150 -1.52 -11.45 -24.20
N LYS A 151 -0.43 -11.72 -24.90
CA LYS A 151 0.93 -11.56 -24.39
C LYS A 151 1.58 -10.40 -25.14
N ALA A 152 2.15 -9.45 -24.40
CA ALA A 152 2.88 -8.35 -25.00
C ALA A 152 4.31 -8.74 -25.32
N SER A 153 4.85 -8.17 -26.38
CA SER A 153 6.28 -8.17 -26.69
C SER A 153 6.72 -6.76 -27.06
N VAL A 154 7.91 -6.36 -26.62
CA VAL A 154 8.43 -5.03 -26.93
C VAL A 154 8.51 -4.83 -28.44
N CYS A 155 8.03 -3.71 -28.93
CA CYS A 155 8.13 -3.37 -30.34
C CYS A 155 9.58 -3.10 -30.72
N GLN A 156 10.18 -3.96 -31.52
CA GLN A 156 11.57 -3.85 -31.99
C GLN A 156 11.79 -2.56 -32.79
N THR A 157 10.77 -2.09 -33.53
CA THR A 157 10.88 -0.89 -34.40
C THR A 157 11.11 0.40 -33.62
N CYS A 158 10.52 0.51 -32.41
CA CYS A 158 10.64 1.71 -31.56
C CYS A 158 11.29 1.43 -30.21
N ASN A 159 11.74 0.20 -29.97
CA ASN A 159 12.32 -0.25 -28.70
C ASN A 159 11.47 0.18 -27.50
N GLY A 160 10.17 -0.10 -27.55
CA GLY A 160 9.23 0.18 -26.46
C GLY A 160 8.76 1.63 -26.34
N ARG A 161 9.32 2.57 -27.10
CA ARG A 161 9.04 4.01 -26.95
C ARG A 161 7.72 4.48 -27.55
N GLY A 162 7.10 3.70 -28.43
CA GLY A 162 5.90 4.10 -29.19
C GLY A 162 6.14 5.19 -30.24
N LYS A 163 7.35 5.76 -30.27
CA LYS A 163 7.75 6.89 -31.12
C LYS A 163 9.12 6.62 -31.74
N ILE A 164 9.35 7.14 -32.97
CA ILE A 164 10.59 6.98 -33.73
C ILE A 164 11.12 8.37 -34.09
N TYR A 165 12.37 8.62 -33.72
CA TYR A 165 13.07 9.84 -34.17
C TYR A 165 13.78 9.55 -35.48
N LYS A 166 13.42 10.25 -36.56
CA LYS A 166 14.17 10.21 -37.80
C LYS A 166 15.47 11.01 -37.65
N THR A 167 16.51 10.56 -38.34
CA THR A 167 17.80 11.24 -38.38
C THR A 167 17.84 12.10 -39.66
N LYS A 168 18.32 13.31 -39.54
CA LYS A 168 18.57 14.20 -40.67
C LYS A 168 19.80 13.73 -41.46
N LYS A 169 20.02 14.30 -42.66
CA LYS A 169 21.20 14.00 -43.50
C LYS A 169 22.53 14.34 -42.80
N ASP A 170 22.52 15.30 -41.87
CA ASP A 170 23.65 15.73 -41.05
C ASP A 170 23.93 14.86 -39.83
N GLY A 171 23.19 13.75 -39.63
CA GLY A 171 23.30 12.86 -38.49
C GLY A 171 22.54 13.31 -37.23
N THR A 172 21.99 14.52 -37.20
CA THR A 172 21.21 15.02 -36.07
C THR A 172 19.78 14.47 -36.08
N ARG A 173 19.15 14.35 -34.91
CA ARG A 173 17.76 13.89 -34.80
C ARG A 173 16.78 15.04 -35.06
N PHE A 174 15.63 14.72 -35.63
CA PHE A 174 14.52 15.66 -35.68
C PHE A 174 13.98 15.92 -34.27
N ALA A 175 13.61 17.17 -33.98
CA ALA A 175 13.07 17.53 -32.65
C ALA A 175 11.73 16.86 -32.33
N LYS A 176 10.89 16.65 -33.37
CA LYS A 176 9.59 15.99 -33.21
C LYS A 176 9.68 14.53 -33.62
N PRO A 177 9.29 13.58 -32.76
CA PRO A 177 9.23 12.17 -33.12
C PRO A 177 8.00 11.87 -33.98
N ASN A 178 8.12 10.87 -34.86
CA ASN A 178 7.00 10.27 -35.56
C ASN A 178 6.36 9.18 -34.74
N ARG A 179 5.07 8.93 -34.97
CA ARG A 179 4.37 7.79 -34.36
C ARG A 179 4.95 6.48 -34.90
N CYS A 180 5.13 5.49 -34.04
CA CYS A 180 5.50 4.16 -34.49
C CYS A 180 4.26 3.44 -35.03
N THR A 181 4.20 3.25 -36.33
CA THR A 181 3.09 2.54 -37.01
C THR A 181 3.13 1.05 -36.78
N SER A 182 4.29 0.47 -36.44
CA SER A 182 4.46 -0.97 -36.21
C SER A 182 3.76 -1.46 -34.94
N CYS A 183 3.56 -0.59 -33.94
CA CYS A 183 2.87 -0.93 -32.69
C CYS A 183 1.73 0.06 -32.36
N ASP A 184 1.38 0.91 -33.29
CA ASP A 184 0.35 1.92 -33.14
C ASP A 184 0.53 2.76 -31.87
N THR A 185 1.75 3.29 -31.69
CA THR A 185 2.20 4.11 -30.54
C THR A 185 2.23 3.42 -29.17
N ARG A 186 1.81 2.18 -29.06
CA ARG A 186 1.74 1.44 -27.79
C ARG A 186 3.09 1.05 -27.19
N GLY A 187 4.15 1.03 -28.00
CA GLY A 187 5.48 0.54 -27.57
C GLY A 187 5.61 -0.98 -27.57
N TYR A 188 4.52 -1.71 -27.65
CA TYR A 188 4.50 -3.18 -27.65
C TYR A 188 3.49 -3.72 -28.67
N LYS A 189 3.70 -4.96 -29.11
CA LYS A 189 2.80 -5.73 -29.95
C LYS A 189 2.09 -6.78 -29.10
N LEU A 190 0.81 -6.99 -29.36
CA LEU A 190 0.01 -8.00 -28.68
C LEU A 190 -0.12 -9.25 -29.54
N THR A 191 0.24 -10.39 -28.98
CA THR A 191 0.01 -11.70 -29.59
C THR A 191 -1.14 -12.38 -28.85
N LYS A 192 -2.14 -12.85 -29.58
CA LYS A 192 -3.25 -13.62 -29.00
C LYS A 192 -2.75 -14.98 -28.52
N LEU A 193 -3.15 -15.39 -27.35
CA LEU A 193 -2.88 -16.69 -26.75
C LEU A 193 -4.08 -17.61 -26.91
N LYS A 194 -3.84 -18.92 -27.02
CA LYS A 194 -4.89 -19.95 -26.94
C LYS A 194 -5.46 -20.07 -25.53
N GLN A 195 -4.60 -19.88 -24.51
CA GLN A 195 -4.97 -19.91 -23.09
C GLN A 195 -4.92 -18.48 -22.49
N MET A 196 -5.51 -18.32 -21.32
CA MET A 196 -5.41 -17.06 -20.56
C MET A 196 -3.97 -16.77 -20.17
N ALA A 197 -3.58 -15.49 -20.21
CA ALA A 197 -2.36 -15.01 -19.60
C ALA A 197 -2.56 -14.87 -18.09
N GLY A 198 -1.49 -15.08 -17.30
CA GLY A 198 -1.53 -15.02 -15.84
C GLY A 198 -1.73 -16.39 -15.18
N LEU A 199 -2.01 -16.39 -13.87
CA LEU A 199 -2.14 -17.62 -13.06
C LEU A 199 -3.50 -18.32 -13.20
N GLY A 200 -4.51 -17.60 -13.67
CA GLY A 200 -5.82 -18.18 -13.98
C GLY A 200 -6.70 -18.50 -12.76
N PHE A 201 -6.41 -17.97 -11.58
CA PHE A 201 -7.28 -18.12 -10.43
C PHE A 201 -8.68 -17.55 -10.70
N PHE A 202 -9.69 -18.21 -10.15
CA PHE A 202 -11.03 -17.67 -10.10
C PHE A 202 -11.33 -17.13 -8.71
N PRO A 203 -11.91 -15.92 -8.57
CA PRO A 203 -12.23 -15.39 -7.24
C PRO A 203 -13.31 -16.28 -6.57
N PRO A 204 -13.10 -16.72 -5.32
CA PRO A 204 -13.99 -17.70 -4.67
C PRO A 204 -15.39 -17.17 -4.37
N SER A 205 -15.59 -15.86 -4.31
CA SER A 205 -16.89 -15.27 -4.00
C SER A 205 -17.04 -13.85 -4.54
N LYS A 206 -18.28 -13.38 -4.62
CA LYS A 206 -18.66 -12.02 -4.98
C LYS A 206 -17.99 -10.95 -4.11
N ALA A 207 -17.71 -11.26 -2.83
CA ALA A 207 -17.06 -10.34 -1.90
C ALA A 207 -15.63 -9.96 -2.33
N TRP A 208 -15.00 -10.71 -3.22
CA TRP A 208 -13.66 -10.43 -3.75
C TRP A 208 -13.66 -9.40 -4.88
N VAL A 209 -14.83 -9.02 -5.37
CA VAL A 209 -14.95 -8.01 -6.42
C VAL A 209 -14.82 -6.62 -5.79
N SER A 210 -13.79 -5.87 -6.18
CA SER A 210 -13.55 -4.49 -5.75
C SER A 210 -13.73 -3.49 -6.89
N ALA A 211 -13.63 -2.21 -6.58
CA ALA A 211 -13.70 -1.15 -7.61
C ALA A 211 -12.57 -1.26 -8.65
N ASN A 212 -11.41 -1.76 -8.22
CA ASN A 212 -10.16 -1.80 -9.00
C ASN A 212 -9.81 -3.21 -9.48
N GLY A 213 -10.76 -4.12 -9.57
CA GLY A 213 -10.54 -5.50 -9.95
C GLY A 213 -10.90 -6.47 -8.84
N PHE A 214 -10.31 -7.66 -8.84
CA PHE A 214 -10.49 -8.62 -7.77
C PHE A 214 -9.48 -8.37 -6.66
N SER A 215 -9.93 -8.58 -5.42
CA SER A 215 -9.15 -8.25 -4.23
C SER A 215 -7.85 -9.06 -4.16
N THR A 216 -6.76 -8.34 -3.88
CA THR A 216 -5.42 -8.86 -3.61
C THR A 216 -4.98 -8.58 -2.18
N SER A 217 -5.95 -8.43 -1.25
CA SER A 217 -5.67 -8.20 0.16
C SER A 217 -4.88 -9.35 0.78
N LYS A 218 -4.16 -9.06 1.88
CA LYS A 218 -3.34 -10.05 2.58
C LYS A 218 -4.11 -11.35 2.92
N GLY A 219 -5.35 -11.23 3.43
CA GLY A 219 -6.18 -12.37 3.77
C GLY A 219 -6.59 -13.18 2.53
N ASN A 220 -6.88 -12.49 1.42
CA ASN A 220 -7.22 -13.14 0.16
C ASN A 220 -6.02 -13.83 -0.47
N LEU A 221 -4.83 -13.23 -0.40
CA LEU A 221 -3.59 -13.88 -0.85
C LEU A 221 -3.30 -15.16 -0.04
N GLU A 222 -3.54 -15.14 1.27
CA GLU A 222 -3.40 -16.35 2.12
C GLU A 222 -4.35 -17.47 1.71
N GLN A 223 -5.60 -17.15 1.39
CA GLN A 223 -6.55 -18.13 0.87
C GLN A 223 -6.13 -18.69 -0.50
N LEU A 224 -5.63 -17.84 -1.40
CA LEU A 224 -5.13 -18.28 -2.70
C LEU A 224 -3.89 -19.17 -2.58
N ILE A 225 -2.99 -18.88 -1.64
CA ILE A 225 -1.84 -19.74 -1.34
C ILE A 225 -2.32 -21.13 -0.88
N ASN A 226 -3.33 -21.18 0.00
CA ASN A 226 -3.90 -22.46 0.44
C ASN A 226 -4.57 -23.22 -0.71
N ILE A 227 -5.27 -22.54 -1.60
CA ILE A 227 -5.85 -23.15 -2.82
C ILE A 227 -4.73 -23.65 -3.73
N ALA A 228 -3.66 -22.89 -3.93
CA ALA A 228 -2.52 -23.32 -4.74
C ALA A 228 -1.86 -24.58 -4.18
N LYS A 229 -1.67 -24.64 -2.86
CA LYS A 229 -1.16 -25.83 -2.15
C LYS A 229 -2.06 -27.07 -2.35
N SER A 230 -3.36 -26.89 -2.17
CA SER A 230 -4.32 -28.01 -2.29
C SER A 230 -4.44 -28.55 -3.72
N LYS A 231 -4.00 -27.79 -4.71
CA LYS A 231 -4.03 -28.14 -6.14
C LYS A 231 -2.64 -28.42 -6.73
N ASP A 232 -1.62 -28.53 -5.90
CA ASP A 232 -0.21 -28.75 -6.27
C ASP A 232 0.32 -27.72 -7.30
N MET A 233 -0.18 -26.48 -7.23
CA MET A 233 0.22 -25.38 -8.11
C MET A 233 1.47 -24.69 -7.57
N THR A 234 2.61 -25.38 -7.52
CA THR A 234 3.85 -24.94 -6.86
C THR A 234 4.37 -23.58 -7.34
N GLU A 235 4.31 -23.33 -8.65
CA GLU A 235 4.74 -22.04 -9.22
C GLU A 235 3.83 -20.86 -8.84
N ALA A 236 2.52 -21.11 -8.75
CA ALA A 236 1.56 -20.10 -8.31
C ALA A 236 1.68 -19.85 -6.81
N GLU A 237 1.89 -20.89 -6.02
CA GLU A 237 2.16 -20.78 -4.58
C GLU A 237 3.41 -19.91 -4.32
N ALA A 238 4.51 -20.18 -5.01
CA ALA A 238 5.75 -19.43 -4.88
C ALA A 238 5.53 -17.95 -5.24
N PHE A 239 4.85 -17.66 -6.34
CA PHE A 239 4.53 -16.30 -6.76
C PHE A 239 3.68 -15.54 -5.73
N LEU A 240 2.61 -16.16 -5.23
CA LEU A 240 1.73 -15.54 -4.23
C LEU A 240 2.44 -15.32 -2.89
N THR A 241 3.33 -16.23 -2.51
CA THR A 241 4.16 -16.13 -1.31
C THR A 241 5.16 -14.97 -1.43
N ASP A 242 5.85 -14.89 -2.57
CA ASP A 242 6.76 -13.78 -2.87
C ASP A 242 6.02 -12.44 -2.90
N LEU A 243 4.81 -12.37 -3.47
CA LEU A 243 4.00 -11.16 -3.50
C LEU A 243 3.58 -10.69 -2.09
N LYS A 244 3.18 -11.64 -1.23
CA LYS A 244 2.88 -11.36 0.17
C LYS A 244 4.12 -10.87 0.92
N ARG A 245 5.28 -11.48 0.68
CA ARG A 245 6.55 -11.10 1.31
C ARG A 245 7.03 -9.73 0.83
N GLN A 246 6.96 -9.45 -0.47
CA GLN A 246 7.27 -8.15 -1.06
C GLN A 246 6.50 -7.02 -0.39
N SER A 247 5.19 -7.17 -0.26
CA SER A 247 4.34 -6.18 0.40
C SER A 247 4.73 -5.98 1.87
N ALA A 248 5.08 -7.04 2.58
CA ALA A 248 5.53 -6.97 3.97
C ALA A 248 6.86 -6.22 4.08
N VAL A 249 7.88 -6.63 3.33
CA VAL A 249 9.23 -6.01 3.36
C VAL A 249 9.17 -4.55 2.97
N SER A 250 8.43 -4.21 1.91
CA SER A 250 8.21 -2.81 1.49
C SER A 250 7.56 -1.96 2.58
N SER A 251 6.54 -2.52 3.28
CA SER A 251 5.91 -1.83 4.40
C SER A 251 6.86 -1.62 5.58
N TYR A 252 7.77 -2.57 5.83
CA TYR A 252 8.76 -2.43 6.90
C TYR A 252 9.81 -1.39 6.60
N LEU A 253 10.34 -1.38 5.39
CA LEU A 253 11.28 -0.34 4.96
C LEU A 253 10.64 1.05 5.13
N SER A 254 9.46 1.26 4.56
CA SER A 254 8.82 2.58 4.57
C SER A 254 8.28 3.00 5.94
N ALA A 255 7.63 2.10 6.68
CA ALA A 255 6.97 2.46 7.94
C ALA A 255 7.92 2.49 9.14
N PHE A 256 8.93 1.61 9.17
CA PHE A 256 9.82 1.49 10.31
C PHE A 256 11.23 1.97 10.01
N VAL A 257 11.91 1.44 9.02
CA VAL A 257 13.31 1.81 8.77
C VAL A 257 13.42 3.28 8.39
N ASP A 258 12.66 3.73 7.37
CA ASP A 258 12.64 5.14 6.95
C ASP A 258 12.09 6.05 8.06
N GLY A 259 11.06 5.60 8.77
CA GLY A 259 10.47 6.34 9.89
C GLY A 259 11.46 6.52 11.04
N ILE A 260 12.15 5.46 11.46
CA ILE A 260 13.15 5.53 12.52
C ILE A 260 14.29 6.46 12.11
N GLU A 261 14.82 6.29 10.89
CA GLU A 261 15.92 7.12 10.39
C GLU A 261 15.54 8.61 10.32
N HIS A 262 14.34 8.90 9.79
CA HIS A 262 13.85 10.27 9.64
C HIS A 262 13.64 10.99 10.99
N TYR A 263 13.13 10.28 11.99
CA TYR A 263 12.78 10.87 13.29
C TYR A 263 13.91 10.75 14.34
N THR A 264 14.97 9.99 14.08
CA THR A 264 16.13 9.93 14.96
C THR A 264 16.94 11.22 14.83
N LYS A 265 17.14 11.90 15.96
CA LYS A 265 17.90 13.15 16.01
C LYS A 265 19.41 12.90 15.84
N ASP A 266 20.17 13.98 15.73
CA ASP A 266 21.63 13.94 15.56
C ASP A 266 22.33 13.26 16.72
N ASP A 267 21.79 13.39 17.95
CA ASP A 267 22.26 12.75 19.18
C ASP A 267 22.01 11.22 19.22
N GLY A 268 21.36 10.64 18.20
CA GLY A 268 21.02 9.23 18.14
C GLY A 268 19.76 8.85 18.91
N MET A 269 19.02 9.83 19.42
CA MET A 269 17.80 9.59 20.19
C MET A 269 16.54 9.70 19.33
N LEU A 270 15.62 8.77 19.52
CA LEU A 270 14.31 8.74 18.90
C LEU A 270 13.23 9.07 19.96
N HIS A 271 12.51 10.16 19.75
CA HIS A 271 11.45 10.62 20.65
C HIS A 271 10.07 10.30 20.06
N VAL A 272 9.46 9.21 20.53
CA VAL A 272 8.15 8.74 20.04
C VAL A 272 7.02 9.50 20.72
N SER A 273 6.14 10.11 19.94
CA SER A 273 4.94 10.76 20.44
C SER A 273 3.83 9.74 20.68
N LEU A 274 3.39 9.62 21.94
CA LEU A 274 2.25 8.79 22.33
C LEU A 274 1.07 9.68 22.72
N THR A 275 -0.08 9.44 22.13
CA THR A 275 -1.33 10.17 22.41
C THR A 275 -2.39 9.22 22.98
N GLN A 276 -3.26 9.72 23.90
CA GLN A 276 -4.26 8.88 24.55
C GLN A 276 -5.72 9.23 24.17
N HIS A 277 -5.92 10.22 23.31
CA HIS A 277 -7.25 10.72 22.92
C HIS A 277 -7.69 10.31 21.50
N VAL A 278 -6.84 9.59 20.76
CA VAL A 278 -7.09 9.29 19.34
C VAL A 278 -7.94 8.04 19.14
N THR A 279 -7.82 7.07 20.05
CA THR A 279 -8.52 5.79 19.90
C THR A 279 -9.78 5.75 20.77
N ALA A 280 -10.90 5.30 20.19
CA ALA A 280 -12.16 5.12 20.93
C ALA A 280 -12.07 4.08 22.06
N THR A 281 -11.07 3.19 22.00
CA THR A 281 -10.85 2.13 23.00
C THR A 281 -9.95 2.55 24.16
N GLY A 282 -9.47 3.80 24.20
CA GLY A 282 -8.55 4.29 25.23
C GLY A 282 -7.11 3.75 25.13
N ARG A 283 -6.75 3.09 24.03
CA ARG A 283 -5.37 2.68 23.76
C ARG A 283 -4.51 3.89 23.39
N PHE A 284 -3.22 3.82 23.67
CA PHE A 284 -2.29 4.82 23.15
C PHE A 284 -2.15 4.70 21.63
N SER A 285 -1.96 5.83 20.98
CA SER A 285 -1.62 5.89 19.56
C SER A 285 -0.21 6.48 19.42
N GLY A 286 0.69 5.69 18.85
CA GLY A 286 2.07 6.13 18.57
C GLY A 286 2.18 6.85 17.24
N ARG A 287 3.01 7.90 17.20
CA ARG A 287 3.33 8.68 16.00
C ARG A 287 4.80 9.04 15.97
N ASN A 288 5.34 9.24 14.77
CA ASN A 288 6.64 9.84 14.50
C ASN A 288 7.85 9.10 15.13
N PRO A 289 8.08 7.82 14.80
CA PRO A 289 7.27 6.85 14.08
C PRO A 289 6.31 6.09 15.02
N ASN A 290 5.40 5.26 14.46
CA ASN A 290 4.53 4.42 15.27
C ASN A 290 5.24 3.15 15.74
N MET A 291 5.98 3.25 16.84
CA MET A 291 6.73 2.12 17.43
C MET A 291 5.84 1.03 18.05
N GLN A 292 4.53 1.29 18.27
CA GLN A 292 3.62 0.28 18.82
C GLN A 292 3.30 -0.85 17.84
N ASN A 293 3.48 -0.58 16.54
CA ASN A 293 3.23 -1.54 15.47
C ASN A 293 4.49 -2.26 15.00
N MET A 294 5.59 -2.16 15.75
CA MET A 294 6.83 -2.89 15.44
C MET A 294 6.53 -4.39 15.31
N PRO A 295 7.07 -5.04 14.29
CA PRO A 295 6.88 -6.48 14.11
C PRO A 295 7.48 -7.24 15.28
N ARG A 296 6.79 -8.30 15.69
CA ARG A 296 7.32 -9.19 16.73
C ARG A 296 8.47 -10.02 16.14
N GLY A 297 9.51 -10.26 16.96
CA GLY A 297 10.66 -11.09 16.59
C GLY A 297 10.26 -12.46 16.03
N GLY A 298 11.06 -12.98 15.10
CA GLY A 298 10.85 -14.24 14.38
C GLY A 298 10.29 -14.11 12.96
N THR A 299 9.64 -12.99 12.62
CA THR A 299 9.19 -12.72 11.25
C THR A 299 10.17 -11.79 10.50
N PHE A 300 11.00 -11.08 11.27
CA PHE A 300 12.04 -10.19 10.77
C PHE A 300 13.28 -10.34 11.64
N PRO A 301 14.48 -10.31 11.06
CA PRO A 301 15.69 -10.17 11.83
C PRO A 301 15.65 -8.78 12.49
N VAL A 302 15.48 -8.75 13.79
CA VAL A 302 15.66 -7.56 14.63
C VAL A 302 16.98 -7.74 15.34
#